data_bbc5f8c60db9e3aa8188573f9a7c099a
#
_entry.id   bbc5f8c60db9e3aa8188573f9a7c099a
#
_cell.length_a   1.000
_cell.length_b   1.000
_cell.length_c   1.000
_cell.angle_alpha   90.00
_cell.angle_beta   90.00
_cell.angle_gamma   90.00
#
_symmetry.space_group_name_H-M   'P 1'
#
loop_
_entity.id
_entity.type
_entity.pdbx_description
1 polymer ?
#
loop_
_entity_poly.entity_id
_entity_poly.type
_entity_poly.pdbx_seq_one_letter_code
_entity_poly.pdbx_strand_id
1 'polypeptide(L)'
;MKTFAEIAAEIAPQITEMMPWDAEEYLDEHPDTLIVDIRETHEYDTMHIADSLNVPRGILENACEWDFEETEPELVQARKRPVLLACRSGNRTTLAAYTLQLMGYENVMSLKTGLRGWSDYELPLVDIEEKPVDIDDADRYFANKILPEQRKPASP
;
A
#
# COMPACT_ATOMS: atom_id res chain seq x y z
N MET A 1 3.69 -10.84 -23.85
CA MET A 1 2.82 -9.99 -23.00
C MET A 1 2.95 -10.45 -21.55
N LYS A 2 3.20 -9.54 -20.64
CA LYS A 2 3.33 -9.85 -19.21
C LYS A 2 2.07 -9.47 -18.46
N THR A 3 1.68 -10.29 -17.48
CA THR A 3 0.62 -9.94 -16.54
C THR A 3 1.15 -8.97 -15.49
N PHE A 4 0.25 -8.29 -14.77
CA PHE A 4 0.63 -7.45 -13.65
C PHE A 4 1.42 -8.23 -12.58
N ALA A 5 0.97 -9.44 -12.25
CA ALA A 5 1.66 -10.29 -11.29
C ALA A 5 3.08 -10.65 -11.73
N GLU A 6 3.30 -10.92 -13.01
CA GLU A 6 4.62 -11.20 -13.58
C GLU A 6 5.53 -9.98 -13.50
N ILE A 7 5.03 -8.78 -13.80
CA ILE A 7 5.81 -7.54 -13.69
C ILE A 7 6.19 -7.31 -12.22
N ALA A 8 5.26 -7.46 -11.30
CA ALA A 8 5.53 -7.28 -9.88
C ALA A 8 6.59 -8.29 -9.39
N ALA A 9 6.49 -9.55 -9.81
CA ALA A 9 7.46 -10.59 -9.44
C ALA A 9 8.87 -10.29 -9.96
N GLU A 10 9.00 -9.70 -11.14
CA GLU A 10 10.31 -9.30 -11.70
C GLU A 10 10.93 -8.14 -10.92
N ILE A 11 10.12 -7.24 -10.40
CA ILE A 11 10.58 -6.04 -9.68
C ILE A 11 10.85 -6.34 -8.21
N ALA A 12 10.11 -7.26 -7.60
CA ALA A 12 10.20 -7.57 -6.18
C ALA A 12 11.63 -7.78 -5.65
N PRO A 13 12.55 -8.47 -6.34
CA PRO A 13 13.93 -8.60 -5.86
C PRO A 13 14.71 -7.28 -5.76
N GLN A 14 14.24 -6.21 -6.40
CA GLN A 14 14.90 -4.92 -6.43
C GLN A 14 14.41 -3.96 -5.36
N ILE A 15 13.42 -4.35 -4.58
CA ILE A 15 12.84 -3.53 -3.51
C ILE A 15 12.91 -4.26 -2.17
N THR A 16 12.62 -3.55 -1.09
CA THR A 16 12.44 -4.14 0.23
C THR A 16 10.96 -4.43 0.45
N GLU A 17 10.64 -5.67 0.75
CA GLU A 17 9.30 -6.10 1.12
C GLU A 17 9.26 -6.51 2.58
N MET A 18 8.14 -6.24 3.27
CA MET A 18 7.90 -6.70 4.63
C MET A 18 6.57 -7.42 4.72
N MET A 19 6.57 -8.61 5.33
CA MET A 19 5.33 -9.29 5.72
C MET A 19 4.64 -8.49 6.84
N PRO A 20 3.31 -8.64 7.02
CA PRO A 20 2.59 -7.85 8.03
C PRO A 20 3.18 -7.92 9.44
N TRP A 21 3.60 -9.10 9.90
CA TRP A 21 4.19 -9.26 11.24
C TRP A 21 5.55 -8.58 11.38
N ASP A 22 6.36 -8.55 10.32
CA ASP A 22 7.63 -7.83 10.31
C ASP A 22 7.39 -6.32 10.24
N ALA A 23 6.38 -5.89 9.50
CA ALA A 23 6.00 -4.49 9.40
C ALA A 23 5.49 -3.95 10.74
N GLU A 24 4.68 -4.73 11.47
CA GLU A 24 4.23 -4.34 12.81
C GLU A 24 5.41 -4.10 13.74
N GLU A 25 6.34 -5.04 13.80
CA GLU A 25 7.55 -4.93 14.61
C GLU A 25 8.40 -3.72 14.19
N TYR A 26 8.58 -3.55 12.88
CA TYR A 26 9.34 -2.42 12.34
C TYR A 26 8.74 -1.08 12.74
N LEU A 27 7.40 -0.94 12.63
CA LEU A 27 6.71 0.29 13.01
C LEU A 27 6.85 0.60 14.50
N ASP A 28 6.83 -0.41 15.36
CA ASP A 28 7.04 -0.24 16.79
C ASP A 28 8.46 0.25 17.11
N GLU A 29 9.46 -0.26 16.40
CA GLU A 29 10.86 0.11 16.56
C GLU A 29 11.22 1.44 15.88
N HIS A 30 10.45 1.84 14.85
CA HIS A 30 10.69 3.04 14.04
C HIS A 30 9.41 3.89 13.97
N PRO A 31 9.05 4.57 15.09
CA PRO A 31 7.80 5.34 15.14
C PRO A 31 7.77 6.55 14.22
N ASP A 32 8.90 6.95 13.65
CA ASP A 32 9.01 8.01 12.65
C ASP A 32 8.64 7.55 11.23
N THR A 33 8.33 6.27 11.03
CA THR A 33 7.97 5.74 9.72
C THR A 33 6.71 6.41 9.18
N LEU A 34 6.79 6.91 7.94
CA LEU A 34 5.62 7.41 7.23
C LEU A 34 4.94 6.23 6.52
N ILE A 35 3.68 5.98 6.89
CA ILE A 35 2.87 4.96 6.22
C ILE A 35 2.07 5.64 5.12
N VAL A 36 2.23 5.20 3.88
CA VAL A 36 1.52 5.76 2.73
C VAL A 36 0.65 4.68 2.09
N ASP A 37 -0.66 4.90 2.16
CA ASP A 37 -1.65 4.05 1.51
C ASP A 37 -1.87 4.58 0.09
N ILE A 38 -1.47 3.80 -0.92
CA ILE A 38 -1.53 4.23 -2.32
C ILE A 38 -2.78 3.72 -3.05
N ARG A 39 -3.75 3.19 -2.29
CA ARG A 39 -5.03 2.78 -2.87
C ARG A 39 -5.85 4.01 -3.26
N GLU A 40 -6.92 3.76 -4.02
CA GLU A 40 -7.89 4.80 -4.32
C GLU A 40 -8.54 5.32 -3.01
N THR A 41 -8.96 6.59 -3.02
CA THR A 41 -9.51 7.24 -1.82
C THR A 41 -10.70 6.50 -1.23
N HIS A 42 -11.59 5.94 -2.06
CA HIS A 42 -12.75 5.19 -1.55
C HIS A 42 -12.35 3.90 -0.81
N GLU A 43 -11.24 3.27 -1.21
CA GLU A 43 -10.70 2.11 -0.50
C GLU A 43 -10.15 2.54 0.87
N TYR A 44 -9.38 3.62 0.89
CA TYR A 44 -8.81 4.19 2.13
C TYR A 44 -9.92 4.61 3.10
N ASP A 45 -10.93 5.31 2.61
CA ASP A 45 -12.02 5.79 3.45
C ASP A 45 -12.83 4.65 4.09
N THR A 46 -12.87 3.49 3.44
CA THR A 46 -13.56 2.32 3.99
C THR A 46 -12.84 1.74 5.20
N MET A 47 -11.54 1.51 5.07
CA MET A 47 -10.68 1.11 6.18
C MET A 47 -9.21 1.25 5.80
N HIS A 48 -8.37 1.62 6.76
CA HIS A 48 -6.94 1.85 6.55
C HIS A 48 -6.17 1.67 7.85
N ILE A 49 -4.85 1.63 7.76
CA ILE A 49 -3.97 1.63 8.93
C ILE A 49 -4.03 3.01 9.58
N ALA A 50 -4.22 3.07 10.90
CA ALA A 50 -4.25 4.34 11.64
C ALA A 50 -2.98 5.16 11.36
N ASP A 51 -3.16 6.48 11.28
CA ASP A 51 -2.08 7.46 11.02
C ASP A 51 -1.40 7.33 9.66
N SER A 52 -1.97 6.57 8.73
CA SER A 52 -1.46 6.50 7.37
C SER A 52 -1.94 7.68 6.52
N LEU A 53 -1.12 8.05 5.53
CA LEU A 53 -1.41 9.11 4.58
C LEU A 53 -1.93 8.46 3.29
N ASN A 54 -3.07 8.92 2.77
CA ASN A 54 -3.59 8.42 1.50
C ASN A 54 -3.04 9.25 0.33
N VAL A 55 -2.27 8.60 -0.53
CA VAL A 55 -1.79 9.18 -1.78
C VAL A 55 -2.04 8.14 -2.88
N PRO A 56 -3.15 8.26 -3.62
CA PRO A 56 -3.46 7.30 -4.68
C PRO A 56 -2.32 7.13 -5.68
N ARG A 57 -2.10 5.89 -6.14
CA ARG A 57 -0.99 5.57 -7.03
C ARG A 57 -0.91 6.46 -8.26
N GLY A 58 -2.08 6.90 -8.79
CA GLY A 58 -2.12 7.73 -9.99
C GLY A 58 -1.54 9.13 -9.83
N ILE A 59 -1.40 9.63 -8.60
CA ILE A 59 -0.83 10.96 -8.34
C ILE A 59 0.45 10.87 -7.48
N LEU A 60 0.95 9.67 -7.22
CA LEU A 60 2.05 9.46 -6.27
C LEU A 60 3.31 10.23 -6.65
N GLU A 61 3.71 10.19 -7.92
CA GLU A 61 4.93 10.85 -8.37
C GLU A 61 4.85 12.36 -8.19
N ASN A 62 3.72 12.99 -8.56
CA ASN A 62 3.52 14.41 -8.34
C ASN A 62 3.48 14.75 -6.84
N ALA A 63 2.90 13.88 -6.02
CA ALA A 63 2.84 14.09 -4.57
C ALA A 63 4.22 14.08 -3.92
N CYS A 64 5.22 13.45 -4.55
CA CYS A 64 6.61 13.39 -4.09
C CYS A 64 7.44 14.61 -4.48
N GLU A 65 6.87 15.57 -5.18
CA GLU A 65 7.59 16.75 -5.69
C GLU A 65 6.88 18.04 -5.28
N TRP A 66 7.65 19.12 -5.17
CA TRP A 66 7.08 20.44 -4.92
C TRP A 66 6.41 21.03 -6.18
N ASP A 67 5.55 21.99 -5.98
CA ASP A 67 4.94 22.82 -7.04
C ASP A 67 3.89 22.12 -7.90
N PHE A 68 3.25 21.05 -7.37
CA PHE A 68 2.06 20.45 -7.94
C PHE A 68 0.86 20.62 -7.01
N GLU A 69 -0.36 20.59 -7.54
CA GLU A 69 -1.57 20.61 -6.72
C GLU A 69 -1.65 19.38 -5.81
N GLU A 70 -1.12 18.24 -6.28
CA GLU A 70 -1.10 16.98 -5.55
C GLU A 70 0.06 16.89 -4.55
N THR A 71 0.95 17.87 -4.49
CA THR A 71 2.10 17.83 -3.58
C THR A 71 1.69 17.51 -2.16
N GLU A 72 2.30 16.47 -1.60
CA GLU A 72 2.20 16.13 -0.19
C GLU A 72 3.49 16.55 0.51
N PRO A 73 3.48 17.67 1.25
CA PRO A 73 4.71 18.19 1.87
C PRO A 73 5.42 17.18 2.77
N GLU A 74 4.67 16.38 3.53
CA GLU A 74 5.25 15.37 4.39
C GLU A 74 5.97 14.29 3.57
N LEU A 75 5.39 13.87 2.44
CA LEU A 75 5.99 12.87 1.57
C LEU A 75 7.23 13.41 0.83
N VAL A 76 7.17 14.63 0.31
CA VAL A 76 8.32 15.27 -0.35
C VAL A 76 9.54 15.29 0.57
N GLN A 77 9.32 15.57 1.84
CA GLN A 77 10.38 15.71 2.84
C GLN A 77 10.83 14.39 3.47
N ALA A 78 10.26 13.26 3.03
CA ALA A 78 10.50 11.96 3.65
C ALA A 78 11.61 11.14 2.96
N ARG A 79 12.45 11.73 2.08
CA ARG A 79 13.48 10.99 1.34
C ARG A 79 14.44 10.19 2.23
N LYS A 80 14.73 10.70 3.41
CA LYS A 80 15.65 10.04 4.37
C LYS A 80 14.91 9.35 5.52
N ARG A 81 13.61 9.46 5.55
CA ARG A 81 12.73 8.87 6.56
C ARG A 81 12.28 7.50 6.08
N PRO A 82 12.06 6.51 6.97
CA PRO A 82 11.46 5.26 6.56
C PRO A 82 10.04 5.49 6.01
N VAL A 83 9.73 4.90 4.87
CA VAL A 83 8.40 4.98 4.24
C VAL A 83 7.90 3.57 3.98
N LEU A 84 6.73 3.24 4.52
CA LEU A 84 6.05 1.98 4.27
C LEU A 84 4.85 2.24 3.35
N LEU A 85 4.88 1.62 2.17
CA LEU A 85 3.78 1.71 1.21
C LEU A 85 2.81 0.56 1.40
N ALA A 86 1.51 0.86 1.42
CA ALA A 86 0.45 -0.12 1.55
C ALA A 86 -0.53 -0.03 0.37
N CYS A 87 -0.96 -1.18 -0.10
CA CYS A 87 -2.10 -1.30 -1.02
C CYS A 87 -2.91 -2.54 -0.63
N ARG A 88 -3.83 -2.99 -1.47
CA ARG A 88 -4.71 -4.10 -1.11
C ARG A 88 -3.96 -5.43 -0.99
N SER A 89 -3.13 -5.80 -1.97
CA SER A 89 -2.48 -7.12 -2.05
C SER A 89 -0.96 -7.08 -2.27
N GLY A 90 -0.35 -5.89 -2.34
CA GLY A 90 1.09 -5.72 -2.45
C GLY A 90 1.64 -5.50 -3.85
N ASN A 91 0.86 -5.71 -4.92
CA ASN A 91 1.38 -5.56 -6.29
C ASN A 91 1.53 -4.09 -6.71
N ARG A 92 0.55 -3.24 -6.38
CA ARG A 92 0.66 -1.79 -6.66
C ARG A 92 1.87 -1.19 -5.94
N THR A 93 2.10 -1.58 -4.70
CA THR A 93 3.23 -1.06 -3.90
C THR A 93 4.57 -1.60 -4.33
N THR A 94 4.64 -2.77 -4.96
CA THR A 94 5.90 -3.26 -5.54
C THR A 94 6.43 -2.30 -6.60
N LEU A 95 5.59 -1.91 -7.56
CA LEU A 95 5.97 -0.95 -8.60
C LEU A 95 6.20 0.45 -8.01
N ALA A 96 5.37 0.87 -7.08
CA ALA A 96 5.51 2.16 -6.43
C ALA A 96 6.81 2.29 -5.63
N ALA A 97 7.19 1.26 -4.88
CA ALA A 97 8.45 1.26 -4.12
C ALA A 97 9.64 1.39 -5.05
N TYR A 98 9.65 0.68 -6.16
CA TYR A 98 10.71 0.80 -7.16
C TYR A 98 10.78 2.22 -7.72
N THR A 99 9.64 2.80 -8.07
CA THR A 99 9.58 4.19 -8.56
C THR A 99 10.13 5.18 -7.52
N LEU A 100 9.74 5.04 -6.26
CA LEU A 100 10.22 5.93 -5.20
C LEU A 100 11.73 5.79 -4.96
N GLN A 101 12.30 4.58 -5.09
CA GLN A 101 13.75 4.42 -5.03
C GLN A 101 14.43 5.25 -6.12
N LEU A 102 13.91 5.23 -7.35
CA LEU A 102 14.43 6.05 -8.44
C LEU A 102 14.31 7.55 -8.15
N MET A 103 13.30 7.95 -7.37
CA MET A 103 13.07 9.33 -6.97
C MET A 103 13.85 9.75 -5.72
N GLY A 104 14.75 8.90 -5.23
CA GLY A 104 15.68 9.24 -4.15
C GLY A 104 15.23 8.91 -2.74
N TYR A 105 14.16 8.12 -2.58
CA TYR A 105 13.76 7.61 -1.26
C TYR A 105 14.75 6.53 -0.81
N GLU A 106 15.43 6.77 0.30
CA GLU A 106 16.55 5.93 0.75
C GLU A 106 16.09 4.67 1.49
N ASN A 107 14.89 4.71 2.09
CA ASN A 107 14.37 3.60 2.91
C ASN A 107 12.87 3.44 2.67
N VAL A 108 12.49 2.95 1.51
CA VAL A 108 11.10 2.68 1.14
C VAL A 108 10.85 1.19 1.10
N MET A 109 9.75 0.76 1.70
CA MET A 109 9.36 -0.64 1.84
C MET A 109 7.94 -0.85 1.32
N SER A 110 7.69 -2.01 0.75
CA SER A 110 6.37 -2.44 0.32
C SER A 110 5.80 -3.43 1.32
N LEU A 111 4.56 -3.19 1.79
CA LEU A 111 3.84 -4.14 2.62
C LEU A 111 3.42 -5.34 1.75
N LYS A 112 4.15 -6.44 1.87
CA LYS A 112 3.87 -7.67 1.14
C LYS A 112 2.53 -8.24 1.60
N THR A 113 1.75 -8.77 0.66
CA THR A 113 0.36 -9.19 0.86
C THR A 113 -0.63 -8.05 1.14
N GLY A 114 -0.16 -6.84 1.31
CA GLY A 114 -0.98 -5.64 1.45
C GLY A 114 -1.87 -5.63 2.69
N LEU A 115 -2.90 -4.80 2.65
CA LEU A 115 -3.85 -4.70 3.77
C LEU A 115 -4.69 -5.96 3.94
N ARG A 116 -4.89 -6.74 2.87
CA ARG A 116 -5.55 -8.03 2.99
C ARG A 116 -4.75 -8.96 3.91
N GLY A 117 -3.44 -9.09 3.68
CA GLY A 117 -2.57 -9.90 4.55
C GLY A 117 -2.43 -9.31 5.96
N TRP A 118 -2.40 -7.99 6.07
CA TRP A 118 -2.43 -7.29 7.35
C TRP A 118 -3.66 -7.68 8.16
N SER A 119 -4.84 -7.64 7.54
CA SER A 119 -6.10 -8.05 8.16
C SER A 119 -6.15 -9.54 8.48
N ASP A 120 -5.63 -10.40 7.58
CA ASP A 120 -5.57 -11.85 7.80
C ASP A 120 -4.71 -12.21 9.02
N TYR A 121 -3.69 -11.39 9.30
CA TYR A 121 -2.87 -11.51 10.51
C TYR A 121 -3.48 -10.80 11.73
N GLU A 122 -4.73 -10.35 11.60
CA GLU A 122 -5.52 -9.69 12.66
C GLU A 122 -4.88 -8.39 13.20
N LEU A 123 -4.13 -7.67 12.35
CA LEU A 123 -3.60 -6.37 12.71
C LEU A 123 -4.66 -5.27 12.55
N PRO A 124 -4.59 -4.19 13.35
CA PRO A 124 -5.69 -3.24 13.45
C PRO A 124 -5.84 -2.37 12.20
N LEU A 125 -7.10 -2.11 11.84
CA LEU A 125 -7.51 -1.13 10.85
C LEU A 125 -8.53 -0.19 11.49
N VAL A 126 -8.63 1.01 10.95
CA VAL A 126 -9.62 2.02 11.38
C VAL A 126 -10.47 2.45 10.19
N ASP A 127 -11.66 2.97 10.48
CA ASP A 127 -12.56 3.54 9.47
C ASP A 127 -12.27 5.04 9.27
N ILE A 128 -13.10 5.70 8.45
CA ILE A 128 -12.96 7.14 8.15
C ILE A 128 -13.11 8.02 9.40
N GLU A 129 -13.77 7.54 10.44
CA GLU A 129 -13.92 8.25 11.72
C GLU A 129 -12.83 7.87 12.73
N GLU A 130 -11.77 7.18 12.27
CA GLU A 130 -10.66 6.68 13.11
C GLU A 130 -11.10 5.69 14.19
N LYS A 131 -12.22 5.00 13.97
CA LYS A 131 -12.72 3.96 14.87
C LYS A 131 -12.22 2.59 14.43
N PRO A 132 -11.91 1.69 15.39
CA PRO A 132 -11.47 0.33 15.05
C PRO A 132 -12.50 -0.40 14.19
N VAL A 133 -12.01 -1.05 13.13
CA VAL A 133 -12.82 -1.89 12.25
C VAL A 133 -12.92 -3.29 12.85
N ASP A 134 -14.13 -3.86 12.84
CA ASP A 134 -14.36 -5.25 13.24
C ASP A 134 -13.69 -6.20 12.25
N ILE A 135 -13.06 -7.28 12.74
CA ILE A 135 -12.33 -8.23 11.91
C ILE A 135 -13.23 -8.92 10.87
N ASP A 136 -14.48 -9.19 11.21
CA ASP A 136 -15.41 -9.81 10.27
C ASP A 136 -15.78 -8.86 9.13
N ASP A 137 -15.88 -7.55 9.42
CA ASP A 137 -16.10 -6.52 8.40
C ASP A 137 -14.89 -6.41 7.47
N ALA A 138 -13.67 -6.49 8.01
CA ALA A 138 -12.45 -6.48 7.22
C ALA A 138 -12.36 -7.72 6.31
N ASP A 139 -12.65 -8.89 6.84
CA ASP A 139 -12.65 -10.14 6.06
C ASP A 139 -13.63 -10.06 4.89
N ARG A 140 -14.83 -9.54 5.13
CA ARG A 140 -15.82 -9.36 4.07
C ARG A 140 -15.35 -8.35 3.01
N TYR A 141 -14.73 -7.26 3.45
CA TYR A 141 -14.25 -6.22 2.54
C TYR A 141 -13.14 -6.74 1.61
N PHE A 142 -12.18 -7.49 2.15
CA PHE A 142 -11.04 -8.01 1.39
C PHE A 142 -11.33 -9.31 0.66
N ALA A 143 -12.51 -9.90 0.83
CA ALA A 143 -12.91 -11.08 0.07
C ALA A 143 -13.04 -10.75 -1.43
N ASN A 144 -12.68 -11.70 -2.30
CA ASN A 144 -12.81 -11.53 -3.74
C ASN A 144 -14.27 -11.39 -4.14
N LYS A 145 -14.55 -10.35 -4.92
CA LYS A 145 -15.90 -10.03 -5.44
C LYS A 145 -15.87 -9.99 -6.96
N ILE A 146 -15.27 -11.01 -7.56
CA ILE A 146 -15.12 -11.10 -9.02
C ILE A 146 -16.47 -11.44 -9.66
N LEU A 147 -16.96 -10.54 -10.50
CA LEU A 147 -18.21 -10.74 -11.22
C LEU A 147 -18.01 -11.75 -12.35
N PRO A 148 -19.09 -12.43 -12.82
CA PRO A 148 -18.97 -13.43 -13.89
C PRO A 148 -18.28 -12.88 -15.15
N GLU A 149 -18.61 -11.66 -15.58
CA GLU A 149 -18.04 -11.01 -16.76
C GLU A 149 -16.56 -10.61 -16.57
N GLN A 150 -16.06 -10.61 -15.34
CA GLN A 150 -14.65 -10.30 -15.02
C GLN A 150 -13.78 -11.54 -15.01
N ARG A 151 -14.38 -12.73 -15.08
CA ARG A 151 -13.65 -13.98 -15.10
C ARG A 151 -13.11 -14.26 -16.49
N LYS A 152 -11.90 -14.83 -16.54
CA LYS A 152 -11.34 -15.25 -17.80
C LYS A 152 -12.29 -16.27 -18.47
N PRO A 153 -12.67 -16.03 -19.72
CA PRO A 153 -13.49 -17.01 -20.43
C PRO A 153 -12.81 -18.38 -20.50
N ALA A 154 -13.61 -19.45 -20.48
CA ALA A 154 -13.08 -20.78 -20.71
C ALA A 154 -12.50 -20.85 -22.13
N SER A 155 -11.34 -21.53 -22.27
CA SER A 155 -10.76 -21.74 -23.59
C SER A 155 -11.72 -22.59 -24.45
N PRO A 156 -11.93 -22.23 -25.76
CA PRO A 156 -12.80 -23.00 -26.64
C PRO A 156 -12.23 -24.42 -26.90
#